data_7e96ed8d77678dbf148b24a27982d275
#
_entry.id   7e96ed8d77678dbf148b24a27982d275
#
_cell.length_a   1.000
_cell.length_b   1.000
_cell.length_c   1.000
_cell.angle_alpha   90.00
_cell.angle_beta   90.00
_cell.angle_gamma   90.00
#
_symmetry.space_group_name_H-M   'P 1'
#
loop_
_entity.id
_entity.type
_entity.pdbx_description
1 polymer ?
#
loop_
_entity_poly.entity_id
_entity_poly.type
_entity_poly.pdbx_seq_one_letter_code
_entity_poly.pdbx_strand_id
1 'polypeptide(L)'
;ENGNETKYRLIGRWKSYHGLTLGSLAAMGRTSFKTYFTPLLKENLHIPAPYCYRCAFGLTYPSCKLRCAMALDDMIENAGPQTISTFIAETVPGATIAACFPPKEYLNTIAKICKHHNVLLILDEVMCGMGRTGEWFACDHFDVVPDIVTLGKGLAGGVMALSAFGVKEKHFNTIKNNSGVFMHGGTFTHHSVAASAGLALFEILEQEKLVQRVKIKGEKLGALLKKHLLPIPQVGDVRGKGFMWGVEIVKDKKTKKPFKRSLKIVESIWDKLFEKGYITYKSSGLAGVDGDALVIAPPYIIKEDEMEMLVKTIKAVFLEFFK
;
A
#
# COMPACT_ATOMS: atom_id res chain seq x y z
N GLU A 1 -3.93 -24.00 16.62
CA GLU A 1 -3.80 -24.04 18.08
C GLU A 1 -5.05 -23.57 18.84
N ASN A 2 -6.01 -22.94 18.18
CA ASN A 2 -7.33 -22.56 18.71
C ASN A 2 -8.43 -23.59 18.43
N GLY A 3 -8.10 -24.82 18.00
CA GLY A 3 -9.07 -25.86 17.64
C GLY A 3 -9.86 -25.58 16.35
N ASN A 4 -9.44 -24.62 15.54
CA ASN A 4 -10.09 -24.26 14.27
C ASN A 4 -9.31 -24.84 13.07
N GLU A 5 -9.19 -26.13 12.97
CA GLU A 5 -8.37 -26.83 11.97
C GLU A 5 -8.80 -26.58 10.52
N THR A 6 -10.06 -26.22 10.31
CA THR A 6 -10.61 -25.91 8.98
C THR A 6 -10.30 -24.49 8.49
N LYS A 7 -9.84 -23.58 9.37
CA LYS A 7 -9.51 -22.19 9.01
C LYS A 7 -8.11 -22.07 8.42
N TYR A 8 -7.96 -22.23 7.12
CA TYR A 8 -6.67 -22.18 6.42
C TYR A 8 -6.65 -21.27 5.19
N ARG A 9 -7.81 -20.74 4.77
CA ARG A 9 -7.92 -19.90 3.57
C ARG A 9 -7.69 -18.43 3.92
N LEU A 10 -7.03 -17.73 2.99
CA LEU A 10 -6.74 -16.31 3.09
C LEU A 10 -7.55 -15.53 2.03
N ILE A 11 -8.02 -14.35 2.40
CA ILE A 11 -8.61 -13.38 1.47
C ILE A 11 -7.64 -12.21 1.33
N GLY A 12 -7.30 -11.85 0.09
CA GLY A 12 -6.54 -10.64 -0.26
C GLY A 12 -7.40 -9.61 -1.00
N ARG A 13 -6.76 -8.58 -1.53
CA ARG A 13 -7.41 -7.61 -2.42
C ARG A 13 -6.86 -7.71 -3.83
N TRP A 14 -7.71 -7.55 -4.84
CA TRP A 14 -7.23 -7.28 -6.20
C TRP A 14 -6.40 -5.99 -6.21
N LYS A 15 -5.41 -5.94 -7.09
CA LYS A 15 -4.47 -4.80 -7.21
C LYS A 15 -3.64 -4.54 -5.94
N SER A 16 -3.35 -5.58 -5.14
CA SER A 16 -2.43 -5.52 -4.00
C SER A 16 -1.07 -6.13 -4.34
N TYR A 17 -0.08 -5.82 -3.49
CA TYR A 17 1.27 -6.41 -3.56
C TYR A 17 1.78 -6.72 -2.15
N HIS A 18 2.18 -7.96 -1.91
CA HIS A 18 2.66 -8.43 -0.60
C HIS A 18 4.01 -9.15 -0.64
N GLY A 19 4.71 -9.10 -1.77
CA GLY A 19 6.00 -9.78 -1.96
C GLY A 19 5.95 -10.91 -2.99
N LEU A 20 7.09 -11.58 -3.21
CA LEU A 20 7.28 -12.56 -4.29
C LEU A 20 7.60 -13.98 -3.78
N THR A 21 7.57 -14.26 -2.48
CA THR A 21 7.55 -15.63 -1.98
C THR A 21 6.23 -16.29 -2.35
N LEU A 22 6.17 -17.62 -2.48
CA LEU A 22 4.97 -18.32 -2.96
C LEU A 22 3.71 -17.94 -2.18
N GLY A 23 3.78 -17.83 -0.84
CA GLY A 23 2.66 -17.43 0.00
C GLY A 23 2.21 -15.98 -0.26
N SER A 24 3.15 -15.04 -0.29
CA SER A 24 2.86 -13.63 -0.57
C SER A 24 2.38 -13.41 -2.00
N LEU A 25 2.97 -14.13 -2.95
CA LEU A 25 2.58 -14.10 -4.36
C LEU A 25 1.16 -14.65 -4.54
N ALA A 26 0.80 -15.72 -3.82
CA ALA A 26 -0.56 -16.25 -3.81
C ALA A 26 -1.58 -15.24 -3.24
N ALA A 27 -1.21 -14.52 -2.16
CA ALA A 27 -2.06 -13.55 -1.48
C ALA A 27 -2.26 -12.25 -2.28
N MET A 28 -1.27 -11.84 -3.10
CA MET A 28 -1.36 -10.57 -3.83
C MET A 28 -2.40 -10.62 -4.97
N GLY A 29 -2.97 -9.44 -5.29
CA GLY A 29 -3.94 -9.27 -6.38
C GLY A 29 -3.36 -8.72 -7.68
N ARG A 30 -2.04 -8.58 -7.82
CA ARG A 30 -1.38 -8.13 -9.06
C ARG A 30 -1.07 -9.32 -9.96
N THR A 31 -1.97 -9.64 -10.86
CA THR A 31 -1.93 -10.82 -11.72
C THR A 31 -0.69 -10.92 -12.62
N SER A 32 -0.17 -9.79 -13.11
CA SER A 32 1.02 -9.77 -13.98
C SER A 32 2.28 -10.39 -13.34
N PHE A 33 2.39 -10.42 -12.02
CA PHE A 33 3.50 -11.07 -11.34
C PHE A 33 3.28 -12.58 -11.11
N LYS A 34 2.04 -13.06 -11.26
CA LYS A 34 1.68 -14.47 -11.05
C LYS A 34 1.83 -15.34 -12.29
N THR A 35 1.86 -14.74 -13.49
CA THR A 35 1.69 -15.42 -14.79
C THR A 35 2.52 -16.70 -14.93
N TYR A 36 3.80 -16.65 -14.56
CA TYR A 36 4.69 -17.81 -14.70
C TYR A 36 4.66 -18.77 -13.50
N PHE A 37 4.07 -18.34 -12.37
CA PHE A 37 4.09 -19.09 -11.11
C PHE A 37 2.71 -19.67 -10.75
N THR A 38 1.68 -19.37 -11.51
CA THR A 38 0.30 -19.81 -11.23
C THR A 38 0.19 -21.30 -10.92
N PRO A 39 0.88 -22.22 -11.62
CA PRO A 39 0.79 -23.64 -11.30
C PRO A 39 1.32 -24.03 -9.91
N LEU A 40 2.13 -23.18 -9.30
CA LEU A 40 2.74 -23.40 -7.99
C LEU A 40 1.98 -22.72 -6.86
N LEU A 41 0.99 -21.88 -7.18
CA LEU A 41 0.31 -21.06 -6.20
C LEU A 41 -0.94 -21.74 -5.68
N LYS A 42 -1.09 -21.74 -4.35
CA LYS A 42 -2.38 -22.03 -3.74
C LYS A 42 -3.36 -20.93 -4.10
N GLU A 43 -4.56 -21.29 -4.55
CA GLU A 43 -5.60 -20.31 -4.84
C GLU A 43 -6.04 -19.60 -3.56
N ASN A 44 -6.00 -18.27 -3.58
CA ASN A 44 -6.53 -17.40 -2.54
C ASN A 44 -7.66 -16.54 -3.08
N LEU A 45 -8.62 -16.24 -2.21
CA LEU A 45 -9.76 -15.39 -2.54
C LEU A 45 -9.35 -13.92 -2.57
N HIS A 46 -10.05 -13.12 -3.39
CA HIS A 46 -9.75 -11.70 -3.50
C HIS A 46 -11.02 -10.87 -3.60
N ILE A 47 -11.05 -9.74 -2.89
CA ILE A 47 -12.10 -8.72 -3.01
C ILE A 47 -11.58 -7.49 -3.76
N PRO A 48 -12.46 -6.64 -4.31
CA PRO A 48 -12.06 -5.38 -4.94
C PRO A 48 -11.35 -4.44 -3.97
N ALA A 49 -10.34 -3.70 -4.47
CA ALA A 49 -9.65 -2.66 -3.72
C ALA A 49 -10.55 -1.42 -3.51
N PRO A 50 -10.35 -0.62 -2.43
CA PRO A 50 -11.08 0.63 -2.18
C PRO A 50 -10.56 1.77 -3.07
N TYR A 51 -10.70 1.61 -4.38
CA TYR A 51 -10.16 2.51 -5.39
C TYR A 51 -11.25 3.41 -5.96
N CYS A 52 -11.61 4.48 -5.22
CA CYS A 52 -12.74 5.35 -5.54
C CYS A 52 -12.62 6.03 -6.90
N TYR A 53 -11.42 6.42 -7.34
CA TYR A 53 -11.23 7.00 -8.67
C TYR A 53 -11.64 6.05 -9.81
N ARG A 54 -11.41 4.73 -9.64
CA ARG A 54 -11.84 3.65 -10.55
C ARG A 54 -12.58 2.58 -9.77
N CYS A 55 -13.75 2.96 -9.22
CA CYS A 55 -14.55 2.06 -8.39
C CYS A 55 -14.95 0.81 -9.17
N ALA A 56 -14.62 -0.38 -8.63
CA ALA A 56 -14.96 -1.66 -9.25
C ALA A 56 -16.47 -1.92 -9.35
N PHE A 57 -17.27 -1.20 -8.54
CA PHE A 57 -18.73 -1.29 -8.53
C PHE A 57 -19.42 -0.17 -9.30
N GLY A 58 -18.65 0.75 -9.92
CA GLY A 58 -19.22 1.91 -10.61
C GLY A 58 -19.93 2.92 -9.70
N LEU A 59 -19.70 2.84 -8.38
CA LEU A 59 -20.37 3.64 -7.37
C LEU A 59 -19.52 4.83 -6.93
N THR A 60 -20.14 5.81 -6.27
CA THR A 60 -19.48 7.01 -5.74
C THR A 60 -19.58 7.03 -4.21
N TYR A 61 -18.47 7.31 -3.53
CA TYR A 61 -18.45 7.55 -2.09
C TYR A 61 -18.98 8.96 -1.78
N PRO A 62 -19.78 9.13 -0.70
CA PRO A 62 -20.15 8.16 0.34
C PRO A 62 -21.42 7.34 0.03
N SER A 63 -22.17 7.65 -1.03
CA SER A 63 -23.45 7.01 -1.36
C SER A 63 -23.34 5.49 -1.62
N CYS A 64 -22.15 5.00 -1.99
CA CYS A 64 -21.84 3.57 -2.18
C CYS A 64 -21.91 2.74 -0.89
N LYS A 65 -22.04 3.37 0.30
CA LYS A 65 -22.06 2.70 1.62
C LYS A 65 -20.91 1.69 1.78
N LEU A 66 -19.71 2.03 1.27
CA LEU A 66 -18.52 1.18 1.35
C LEU A 66 -18.72 -0.23 0.76
N ARG A 67 -19.39 -0.35 -0.38
CA ARG A 67 -19.65 -1.65 -1.03
C ARG A 67 -18.38 -2.50 -1.21
N CYS A 68 -17.21 -1.85 -1.40
CA CYS A 68 -15.92 -2.53 -1.47
C CYS A 68 -15.44 -3.14 -0.13
N ALA A 69 -15.88 -2.61 1.01
CA ALA A 69 -15.63 -3.23 2.31
C ALA A 69 -16.62 -4.37 2.57
N MET A 70 -17.91 -4.15 2.26
CA MET A 70 -18.95 -5.18 2.40
C MET A 70 -18.70 -6.40 1.52
N ALA A 71 -17.94 -6.26 0.44
CA ALA A 71 -17.51 -7.40 -0.37
C ALA A 71 -16.66 -8.43 0.41
N LEU A 72 -16.06 -8.03 1.55
CA LEU A 72 -15.38 -8.98 2.44
C LEU A 72 -16.38 -9.86 3.16
N ASP A 73 -17.44 -9.27 3.68
CA ASP A 73 -18.52 -9.98 4.35
C ASP A 73 -19.17 -11.02 3.41
N ASP A 74 -19.59 -10.56 2.23
CA ASP A 74 -20.15 -11.44 1.20
C ASP A 74 -19.17 -12.59 0.83
N MET A 75 -17.87 -12.28 0.71
CA MET A 75 -16.88 -13.28 0.35
C MET A 75 -16.70 -14.33 1.45
N ILE A 76 -16.70 -13.93 2.72
CA ILE A 76 -16.59 -14.86 3.85
C ILE A 76 -17.82 -15.76 3.92
N GLU A 77 -19.03 -15.19 3.83
CA GLU A 77 -20.27 -15.95 3.88
C GLU A 77 -20.37 -16.97 2.73
N ASN A 78 -20.07 -16.55 1.50
CA ASN A 78 -20.14 -17.43 0.33
C ASN A 78 -19.02 -18.50 0.30
N ALA A 79 -17.87 -18.22 0.89
CA ALA A 79 -16.74 -19.16 0.91
C ALA A 79 -16.79 -20.17 2.07
N GLY A 80 -17.71 -19.97 3.02
CA GLY A 80 -17.82 -20.73 4.27
C GLY A 80 -16.97 -20.12 5.38
N PRO A 81 -17.58 -19.40 6.33
CA PRO A 81 -16.87 -18.68 7.41
C PRO A 81 -15.89 -19.55 8.19
N GLN A 82 -16.21 -20.82 8.37
CA GLN A 82 -15.37 -21.81 9.07
C GLN A 82 -14.06 -22.14 8.34
N THR A 83 -13.88 -21.72 7.08
CA THR A 83 -12.67 -22.00 6.29
C THR A 83 -11.73 -20.80 6.20
N ILE A 84 -12.20 -19.61 6.52
CA ILE A 84 -11.44 -18.36 6.36
C ILE A 84 -10.67 -18.04 7.64
N SER A 85 -9.34 -18.01 7.54
CA SER A 85 -8.44 -17.67 8.65
C SER A 85 -8.11 -16.19 8.72
N THR A 86 -7.91 -15.54 7.57
CA THR A 86 -7.18 -14.28 7.52
C THR A 86 -7.64 -13.40 6.36
N PHE A 87 -7.74 -12.09 6.60
CA PHE A 87 -7.77 -11.07 5.56
C PHE A 87 -6.48 -10.26 5.57
N ILE A 88 -5.81 -10.11 4.42
CA ILE A 88 -4.61 -9.29 4.27
C ILE A 88 -4.83 -8.13 3.32
N ALA A 89 -4.33 -6.96 3.70
CA ALA A 89 -4.42 -5.75 2.89
C ALA A 89 -3.25 -4.79 3.17
N GLU A 90 -2.73 -4.12 2.15
CA GLU A 90 -1.94 -2.90 2.37
C GLU A 90 -2.85 -1.85 3.03
N THR A 91 -2.42 -1.22 4.11
CA THR A 91 -3.22 -0.13 4.72
C THR A 91 -3.47 0.96 3.69
N VAL A 92 -2.42 1.36 2.98
CA VAL A 92 -2.47 2.25 1.82
C VAL A 92 -1.74 1.58 0.66
N PRO A 93 -2.46 1.11 -0.38
CA PRO A 93 -1.82 0.55 -1.56
C PRO A 93 -0.87 1.54 -2.21
N GLY A 94 0.40 1.18 -2.23
CA GLY A 94 1.46 2.07 -2.71
C GLY A 94 1.76 1.91 -4.19
N ALA A 95 2.40 0.78 -4.53
CA ALA A 95 2.96 0.56 -5.85
C ALA A 95 1.91 0.22 -6.92
N THR A 96 0.83 -0.45 -6.55
CA THR A 96 -0.12 -1.05 -7.51
C THR A 96 -1.19 -0.09 -8.00
N ILE A 97 -1.68 0.77 -7.11
CA ILE A 97 -2.69 1.80 -7.41
C ILE A 97 -2.29 3.18 -6.87
N ALA A 98 -0.99 3.42 -6.81
CA ALA A 98 -0.35 4.72 -6.59
C ALA A 98 -0.93 5.50 -5.41
N ALA A 99 -0.47 5.17 -4.18
CA ALA A 99 -0.81 5.85 -2.93
C ALA A 99 -2.32 6.05 -2.71
N CYS A 100 -3.11 5.01 -2.97
CA CYS A 100 -4.56 5.07 -2.89
C CYS A 100 -5.04 4.99 -1.44
N PHE A 101 -5.29 6.12 -0.81
CA PHE A 101 -5.93 6.17 0.51
C PHE A 101 -7.38 5.69 0.41
N PRO A 102 -7.78 4.71 1.24
CA PRO A 102 -9.18 4.29 1.30
C PRO A 102 -10.06 5.37 1.96
N PRO A 103 -11.38 5.34 1.77
CA PRO A 103 -12.31 6.15 2.55
C PRO A 103 -12.10 5.97 4.05
N LYS A 104 -12.38 7.02 4.84
CA LYS A 104 -12.07 7.05 6.28
C LYS A 104 -12.61 5.84 7.05
N GLU A 105 -13.82 5.42 6.74
CA GLU A 105 -14.51 4.33 7.46
C GLU A 105 -14.18 2.93 6.92
N TYR A 106 -13.42 2.83 5.81
CA TYR A 106 -13.18 1.55 5.13
C TYR A 106 -12.50 0.52 6.04
N LEU A 107 -11.36 0.88 6.65
CA LEU A 107 -10.61 -0.06 7.50
C LEU A 107 -11.35 -0.41 8.79
N ASN A 108 -12.10 0.55 9.36
CA ASN A 108 -12.96 0.27 10.52
C ASN A 108 -14.07 -0.74 10.18
N THR A 109 -14.66 -0.63 8.98
CA THR A 109 -15.64 -1.59 8.49
C THR A 109 -15.02 -2.97 8.28
N ILE A 110 -13.85 -3.04 7.65
CA ILE A 110 -13.07 -4.28 7.49
C ILE A 110 -12.76 -4.92 8.85
N ALA A 111 -12.27 -4.14 9.82
CA ALA A 111 -11.94 -4.65 11.15
C ALA A 111 -13.17 -5.22 11.88
N LYS A 112 -14.34 -4.58 11.74
CA LYS A 112 -15.61 -5.07 12.30
C LYS A 112 -16.03 -6.40 11.66
N ILE A 113 -15.94 -6.52 10.34
CA ILE A 113 -16.25 -7.75 9.60
C ILE A 113 -15.29 -8.87 10.03
N CYS A 114 -13.98 -8.62 10.06
CA CYS A 114 -12.99 -9.58 10.51
C CYS A 114 -13.29 -10.08 11.94
N LYS A 115 -13.61 -9.14 12.86
CA LYS A 115 -13.97 -9.48 14.24
C LYS A 115 -15.25 -10.33 14.31
N HIS A 116 -16.28 -10.00 13.52
CA HIS A 116 -17.55 -10.71 13.49
C HIS A 116 -17.36 -12.19 13.09
N HIS A 117 -16.57 -12.44 12.07
CA HIS A 117 -16.32 -13.79 11.55
C HIS A 117 -15.13 -14.51 12.21
N ASN A 118 -14.53 -13.93 13.23
CA ASN A 118 -13.30 -14.47 13.84
C ASN A 118 -12.20 -14.73 12.81
N VAL A 119 -11.96 -13.75 11.93
CA VAL A 119 -10.93 -13.71 10.89
C VAL A 119 -9.82 -12.78 11.33
N LEU A 120 -8.55 -13.18 11.21
CA LEU A 120 -7.41 -12.33 11.54
C LEU A 120 -7.25 -11.21 10.52
N LEU A 121 -7.05 -9.99 11.01
CA LEU A 121 -6.74 -8.83 10.17
C LEU A 121 -5.22 -8.63 10.12
N ILE A 122 -4.63 -8.78 8.93
CA ILE A 122 -3.24 -8.41 8.65
C ILE A 122 -3.23 -7.11 7.85
N LEU A 123 -2.53 -6.09 8.38
CA LEU A 123 -2.26 -4.86 7.64
C LEU A 123 -0.80 -4.80 7.21
N ASP A 124 -0.61 -4.67 5.91
CA ASP A 124 0.71 -4.52 5.30
C ASP A 124 1.11 -3.05 5.31
N GLU A 125 2.06 -2.73 6.17
CA GLU A 125 2.64 -1.39 6.36
C GLU A 125 4.06 -1.28 5.77
N VAL A 126 4.47 -2.25 4.97
CA VAL A 126 5.83 -2.32 4.38
C VAL A 126 6.17 -1.07 3.56
N MET A 127 5.18 -0.42 2.94
CA MET A 127 5.41 0.80 2.17
C MET A 127 4.88 2.06 2.87
N CYS A 128 3.78 1.98 3.58
CA CYS A 128 3.07 3.13 4.16
C CYS A 128 3.37 3.38 5.65
N GLY A 129 3.99 2.42 6.33
CA GLY A 129 4.39 2.56 7.74
C GLY A 129 5.67 3.37 7.94
N MET A 130 6.18 3.32 9.15
CA MET A 130 7.42 3.99 9.57
C MET A 130 7.42 5.51 9.33
N GLY A 131 6.28 6.17 9.53
CA GLY A 131 6.17 7.62 9.38
C GLY A 131 5.87 8.13 7.96
N ARG A 132 5.84 7.25 6.95
CA ARG A 132 5.70 7.63 5.53
C ARG A 132 4.46 8.48 5.23
N THR A 133 3.37 8.24 5.95
CA THR A 133 2.09 8.95 5.75
C THR A 133 1.85 10.07 6.78
N GLY A 134 2.83 10.32 7.67
CA GLY A 134 2.73 11.34 8.73
C GLY A 134 2.20 10.84 10.07
N GLU A 135 1.97 9.53 10.20
CA GLU A 135 1.75 8.79 11.44
C GLU A 135 2.75 7.63 11.48
N TRP A 136 3.04 7.07 12.67
CA TRP A 136 3.96 5.93 12.80
C TRP A 136 3.54 4.75 11.92
N PHE A 137 2.26 4.41 11.98
CA PHE A 137 1.62 3.45 11.09
C PHE A 137 0.49 4.12 10.32
N ALA A 138 0.29 3.75 9.06
CA ALA A 138 -0.80 4.32 8.28
C ALA A 138 -2.18 3.93 8.82
N CYS A 139 -2.29 2.81 9.55
CA CYS A 139 -3.52 2.40 10.21
C CYS A 139 -3.94 3.34 11.36
N ASP A 140 -3.02 4.14 11.91
CA ASP A 140 -3.34 5.15 12.93
C ASP A 140 -4.27 6.24 12.40
N HIS A 141 -4.23 6.53 11.10
CA HIS A 141 -5.19 7.46 10.46
C HIS A 141 -6.65 6.99 10.54
N PHE A 142 -6.86 5.72 10.85
CA PHE A 142 -8.17 5.06 10.85
C PHE A 142 -8.56 4.53 12.22
N ASP A 143 -7.73 4.74 13.25
CA ASP A 143 -7.94 4.21 14.61
C ASP A 143 -8.15 2.68 14.60
N VAL A 144 -7.40 1.96 13.75
CA VAL A 144 -7.49 0.50 13.61
C VAL A 144 -6.20 -0.16 14.06
N VAL A 145 -6.30 -1.07 15.02
CA VAL A 145 -5.21 -1.94 15.45
C VAL A 145 -5.40 -3.32 14.81
N PRO A 146 -4.56 -3.73 13.84
CA PRO A 146 -4.66 -5.05 13.22
C PRO A 146 -4.24 -6.16 14.18
N ASP A 147 -4.58 -7.41 13.86
CA ASP A 147 -4.07 -8.57 14.61
C ASP A 147 -2.59 -8.82 14.31
N ILE A 148 -2.18 -8.54 13.07
CA ILE A 148 -0.78 -8.62 12.62
C ILE A 148 -0.49 -7.41 11.75
N VAL A 149 0.68 -6.79 11.94
CA VAL A 149 1.22 -5.75 11.06
C VAL A 149 2.54 -6.23 10.46
N THR A 150 2.75 -6.01 9.15
CA THR A 150 4.02 -6.33 8.49
C THR A 150 4.79 -5.06 8.14
N LEU A 151 6.10 -5.08 8.35
CA LEU A 151 7.02 -3.95 8.19
C LEU A 151 8.22 -4.35 7.33
N GLY A 152 8.82 -3.38 6.67
CA GLY A 152 10.01 -3.57 5.85
C GLY A 152 10.48 -2.26 5.23
N LYS A 153 11.21 -2.34 4.13
CA LYS A 153 11.72 -1.18 3.36
C LYS A 153 12.36 -0.11 4.26
N GLY A 154 11.58 0.90 4.66
CA GLY A 154 12.04 1.99 5.52
C GLY A 154 12.42 1.59 6.94
N LEU A 155 12.17 0.35 7.37
CA LEU A 155 12.41 -0.12 8.75
C LEU A 155 13.85 0.01 9.22
N ALA A 156 14.83 -0.05 8.31
CA ALA A 156 16.25 0.20 8.60
C ALA A 156 16.84 1.32 7.72
N GLY A 157 16.05 2.31 7.33
CA GLY A 157 16.52 3.46 6.56
C GLY A 157 17.09 3.15 5.16
N GLY A 158 16.98 1.91 4.70
CA GLY A 158 17.58 1.45 3.44
C GLY A 158 19.06 1.06 3.54
N VAL A 159 19.69 1.17 4.71
CA VAL A 159 21.10 0.81 4.91
C VAL A 159 21.31 -0.68 5.13
N MET A 160 20.30 -1.38 5.63
CA MET A 160 20.30 -2.84 5.82
C MET A 160 18.96 -3.43 5.36
N ALA A 161 19.00 -4.68 4.86
CA ALA A 161 17.81 -5.46 4.60
C ALA A 161 17.22 -5.91 5.95
N LEU A 162 16.05 -5.35 6.30
CA LEU A 162 15.32 -5.67 7.51
C LEU A 162 13.83 -5.73 7.22
N SER A 163 13.17 -6.76 7.71
CA SER A 163 11.72 -6.85 7.76
C SER A 163 11.29 -7.38 9.13
N ALA A 164 10.08 -7.04 9.54
CA ALA A 164 9.52 -7.49 10.80
C ALA A 164 8.01 -7.67 10.65
N PHE A 165 7.41 -8.36 11.60
CA PHE A 165 5.97 -8.31 11.83
C PHE A 165 5.71 -8.13 13.32
N GLY A 166 4.66 -7.40 13.63
CA GLY A 166 4.12 -7.29 14.99
C GLY A 166 2.83 -8.11 15.09
N VAL A 167 2.62 -8.73 16.23
CA VAL A 167 1.42 -9.53 16.49
C VAL A 167 0.82 -9.15 17.84
N LYS A 168 -0.52 -9.14 17.93
CA LYS A 168 -1.18 -8.91 19.25
C LYS A 168 -0.78 -9.99 20.24
N GLU A 169 -0.57 -9.56 21.49
CA GLU A 169 -0.15 -10.45 22.59
C GLU A 169 -1.04 -11.68 22.74
N LYS A 170 -2.34 -11.55 22.56
CA LYS A 170 -3.28 -12.69 22.64
C LYS A 170 -2.91 -13.85 21.69
N HIS A 171 -2.40 -13.54 20.47
CA HIS A 171 -2.01 -14.56 19.50
C HIS A 171 -0.64 -15.15 19.82
N PHE A 172 0.28 -14.33 20.32
CA PHE A 172 1.55 -14.80 20.85
C PHE A 172 1.30 -15.76 22.02
N ASN A 173 0.44 -15.39 22.95
CA ASN A 173 0.10 -16.22 24.11
C ASN A 173 -0.61 -17.52 23.72
N THR A 174 -1.40 -17.53 22.63
CA THR A 174 -1.98 -18.77 22.11
C THR A 174 -0.88 -19.76 21.74
N ILE A 175 0.13 -19.35 20.99
CA ILE A 175 1.26 -20.23 20.60
C ILE A 175 2.05 -20.62 21.84
N LYS A 176 2.40 -19.66 22.70
CA LYS A 176 3.21 -19.87 23.90
C LYS A 176 2.58 -20.88 24.85
N ASN A 177 1.24 -20.84 25.03
CA ASN A 177 0.53 -21.66 26.00
C ASN A 177 0.10 -23.04 25.44
N ASN A 178 0.15 -23.23 24.11
CA ASN A 178 -0.17 -24.52 23.47
C ASN A 178 1.12 -25.24 23.02
N SER A 179 1.56 -25.08 21.79
CA SER A 179 2.77 -25.73 21.27
C SER A 179 4.07 -25.21 21.89
N GLY A 180 4.08 -23.97 22.33
CA GLY A 180 5.28 -23.31 22.84
C GLY A 180 6.32 -22.97 21.76
N VAL A 181 6.05 -23.30 20.50
CA VAL A 181 7.02 -23.18 19.41
C VAL A 181 6.39 -22.47 18.21
N PHE A 182 7.02 -21.38 17.77
CA PHE A 182 6.71 -20.74 16.50
C PHE A 182 7.53 -21.38 15.38
N MET A 183 6.93 -22.29 14.64
CA MET A 183 7.57 -23.11 13.59
C MET A 183 7.88 -22.31 12.32
N HIS A 184 8.53 -21.16 12.48
CA HIS A 184 8.98 -20.31 11.37
C HIS A 184 10.25 -19.58 11.75
N GLY A 185 11.17 -19.47 10.80
CA GLY A 185 12.42 -18.75 10.98
C GLY A 185 13.34 -18.91 9.77
N GLY A 186 14.49 -18.29 9.84
CA GLY A 186 15.55 -18.36 8.84
C GLY A 186 16.90 -18.07 9.47
N THR A 187 17.99 -18.41 8.78
CA THR A 187 19.38 -18.23 9.26
C THR A 187 19.67 -16.81 9.72
N PHE A 188 19.08 -15.81 9.05
CA PHE A 188 19.28 -14.39 9.36
C PHE A 188 18.18 -13.77 10.24
N THR A 189 17.30 -14.60 10.82
CA THR A 189 16.35 -14.10 11.82
C THR A 189 17.12 -13.55 13.02
N HIS A 190 16.70 -12.37 13.50
CA HIS A 190 17.38 -11.63 14.59
C HIS A 190 18.84 -11.22 14.28
N HIS A 191 19.15 -10.94 13.00
CA HIS A 191 20.49 -10.48 12.61
C HIS A 191 20.84 -9.16 13.33
N SER A 192 21.84 -9.21 14.21
CA SER A 192 22.16 -8.11 15.14
C SER A 192 22.46 -6.78 14.45
N VAL A 193 23.24 -6.79 13.36
CA VAL A 193 23.57 -5.57 12.60
C VAL A 193 22.32 -4.95 11.98
N ALA A 194 21.43 -5.77 11.41
CA ALA A 194 20.19 -5.25 10.82
C ALA A 194 19.25 -4.70 11.90
N ALA A 195 19.15 -5.38 13.04
CA ALA A 195 18.37 -4.90 14.19
C ALA A 195 18.92 -3.58 14.74
N SER A 196 20.24 -3.45 14.88
CA SER A 196 20.90 -2.20 15.32
C SER A 196 20.65 -1.05 14.35
N ALA A 197 20.68 -1.31 13.04
CA ALA A 197 20.33 -0.30 12.04
C ALA A 197 18.87 0.17 12.16
N GLY A 198 17.96 -0.77 12.44
CA GLY A 198 16.55 -0.45 12.72
C GLY A 198 16.38 0.40 13.98
N LEU A 199 17.04 0.04 15.07
CA LEU A 199 16.99 0.80 16.32
C LEU A 199 17.54 2.23 16.14
N ALA A 200 18.69 2.37 15.49
CA ALA A 200 19.26 3.69 15.19
C ALA A 200 18.32 4.55 14.34
N LEU A 201 17.60 3.94 13.38
CA LEU A 201 16.60 4.68 12.63
C LEU A 201 15.43 5.15 13.51
N PHE A 202 14.92 4.30 14.41
CA PHE A 202 13.86 4.70 15.34
C PHE A 202 14.30 5.91 16.18
N GLU A 203 15.52 5.87 16.75
CA GLU A 203 16.07 6.97 17.52
C GLU A 203 16.12 8.28 16.72
N ILE A 204 16.60 8.23 15.47
CA ILE A 204 16.63 9.40 14.56
C ILE A 204 15.23 9.92 14.28
N LEU A 205 14.28 9.03 13.97
CA LEU A 205 12.89 9.43 13.67
C LEU A 205 12.24 10.16 14.86
N GLU A 206 12.50 9.71 16.09
CA GLU A 206 11.98 10.32 17.31
C GLU A 206 12.71 11.63 17.65
N GLN A 207 14.04 11.62 17.74
CA GLN A 207 14.85 12.77 18.14
C GLN A 207 14.67 13.95 17.19
N GLU A 208 14.66 13.69 15.87
CA GLU A 208 14.45 14.72 14.85
C GLU A 208 12.98 14.99 14.53
N LYS A 209 12.05 14.33 15.21
CA LYS A 209 10.59 14.46 15.03
C LYS A 209 10.17 14.32 13.56
N LEU A 210 10.81 13.37 12.84
CA LEU A 210 10.65 13.26 11.38
C LEU A 210 9.25 12.84 10.99
N VAL A 211 8.55 12.00 11.78
CA VAL A 211 7.15 11.63 11.52
C VAL A 211 6.24 12.86 11.54
N GLN A 212 6.40 13.74 12.55
CA GLN A 212 5.64 14.99 12.64
C GLN A 212 6.00 15.93 11.47
N ARG A 213 7.29 16.01 11.10
CA ARG A 213 7.73 16.78 9.93
C ARG A 213 7.06 16.29 8.64
N VAL A 214 6.98 14.97 8.42
CA VAL A 214 6.28 14.37 7.28
C VAL A 214 4.80 14.73 7.29
N LYS A 215 4.14 14.73 8.46
CA LYS A 215 2.73 15.14 8.60
C LYS A 215 2.53 16.57 8.09
N ILE A 216 3.30 17.51 8.61
CA ILE A 216 3.16 18.95 8.29
C ILE A 216 3.57 19.23 6.84
N LYS A 217 4.78 18.84 6.44
CA LYS A 217 5.29 19.10 5.08
C LYS A 217 4.56 18.30 4.01
N GLY A 218 3.98 17.15 4.37
CA GLY A 218 3.19 16.33 3.47
C GLY A 218 1.91 17.02 3.00
N GLU A 219 1.26 17.80 3.87
CA GLU A 219 0.11 18.62 3.49
C GLU A 219 0.51 19.69 2.47
N LYS A 220 1.65 20.36 2.69
CA LYS A 220 2.22 21.33 1.75
C LYS A 220 2.56 20.69 0.41
N LEU A 221 3.24 19.53 0.42
CA LEU A 221 3.56 18.77 -0.79
C LEU A 221 2.29 18.41 -1.57
N GLY A 222 1.27 17.90 -0.88
CA GLY A 222 0.00 17.56 -1.49
C GLY A 222 -0.72 18.74 -2.12
N ALA A 223 -0.71 19.89 -1.46
CA ALA A 223 -1.27 21.14 -1.99
C ALA A 223 -0.52 21.59 -3.26
N LEU A 224 0.81 21.53 -3.24
CA LEU A 224 1.65 21.85 -4.41
C LEU A 224 1.38 20.91 -5.59
N LEU A 225 1.37 19.59 -5.35
CA LEU A 225 1.08 18.60 -6.39
C LEU A 225 -0.30 18.80 -7.00
N LYS A 226 -1.33 18.98 -6.19
CA LYS A 226 -2.70 19.23 -6.67
C LYS A 226 -2.78 20.55 -7.47
N LYS A 227 -2.23 21.64 -6.93
CA LYS A 227 -2.21 22.96 -7.57
C LYS A 227 -1.56 22.95 -8.95
N HIS A 228 -0.43 22.25 -9.07
CA HIS A 228 0.40 22.30 -10.28
C HIS A 228 0.09 21.21 -11.30
N LEU A 229 -0.39 20.04 -10.86
CA LEU A 229 -0.58 18.88 -11.74
C LEU A 229 -2.04 18.63 -12.13
N LEU A 230 -3.01 18.83 -11.22
CA LEU A 230 -4.43 18.62 -11.58
C LEU A 230 -4.93 19.48 -12.76
N PRO A 231 -4.43 20.71 -13.02
CA PRO A 231 -4.86 21.45 -14.20
C PRO A 231 -4.42 20.82 -15.54
N ILE A 232 -3.44 19.90 -15.54
CA ILE A 232 -2.95 19.22 -16.75
C ILE A 232 -4.03 18.25 -17.24
N PRO A 233 -4.46 18.32 -18.53
CA PRO A 233 -5.54 17.48 -19.05
C PRO A 233 -5.30 15.98 -18.89
N GLN A 234 -4.05 15.55 -18.97
CA GLN A 234 -3.65 14.13 -18.84
C GLN A 234 -3.45 13.69 -17.38
N VAL A 235 -3.63 14.54 -16.40
CA VAL A 235 -3.62 14.17 -14.98
C VAL A 235 -5.05 13.94 -14.51
N GLY A 236 -5.40 12.68 -14.29
CA GLY A 236 -6.73 12.27 -13.87
C GLY A 236 -7.00 12.45 -12.39
N ASP A 237 -6.00 12.12 -11.56
CA ASP A 237 -6.10 12.20 -10.09
C ASP A 237 -4.75 12.45 -9.45
N VAL A 238 -4.75 13.17 -8.33
CA VAL A 238 -3.59 13.37 -7.44
C VAL A 238 -4.03 13.06 -6.02
N ARG A 239 -3.54 11.96 -5.48
CA ARG A 239 -3.94 11.40 -4.18
C ARG A 239 -2.75 11.02 -3.32
N GLY A 240 -2.95 10.97 -2.01
CA GLY A 240 -1.90 10.59 -1.08
C GLY A 240 -2.00 11.33 0.25
N LYS A 241 -1.02 11.05 1.13
CA LYS A 241 -0.87 11.71 2.43
C LYS A 241 0.59 11.63 2.89
N GLY A 242 1.01 12.58 3.72
CA GLY A 242 2.40 12.68 4.14
C GLY A 242 3.35 12.77 2.94
N PHE A 243 4.34 11.91 2.90
CA PHE A 243 5.28 11.80 1.78
C PHE A 243 5.05 10.56 0.92
N MET A 244 3.78 10.24 0.66
CA MET A 244 3.38 9.16 -0.22
C MET A 244 2.24 9.64 -1.12
N TRP A 245 2.57 10.02 -2.36
CA TRP A 245 1.63 10.62 -3.32
C TRP A 245 1.64 9.87 -4.64
N GLY A 246 0.46 9.77 -5.27
CA GLY A 246 0.26 9.19 -6.60
C GLY A 246 -0.33 10.22 -7.54
N VAL A 247 0.19 10.26 -8.77
CA VAL A 247 -0.32 11.08 -9.87
C VAL A 247 -0.77 10.13 -10.98
N GLU A 248 -2.08 9.99 -11.16
CA GLU A 248 -2.64 9.10 -12.17
C GLU A 248 -2.74 9.76 -13.53
N ILE A 249 -2.25 9.07 -14.56
CA ILE A 249 -2.14 9.56 -15.92
C ILE A 249 -3.26 8.96 -16.77
N VAL A 250 -3.98 9.82 -17.49
CA VAL A 250 -5.13 9.45 -18.30
C VAL A 250 -5.06 10.07 -19.69
N LYS A 251 -5.62 9.39 -20.68
CA LYS A 251 -5.80 9.93 -22.03
C LYS A 251 -6.94 10.95 -22.07
N ASP A 252 -8.00 10.69 -21.32
CA ASP A 252 -9.16 11.56 -21.21
C ASP A 252 -9.61 11.63 -19.75
N LYS A 253 -9.63 12.84 -19.22
CA LYS A 253 -9.93 13.09 -17.80
C LYS A 253 -11.41 12.93 -17.47
N LYS A 254 -12.32 13.25 -18.41
CA LYS A 254 -13.78 13.17 -18.17
C LYS A 254 -14.23 11.72 -18.08
N THR A 255 -13.79 10.90 -19.02
CA THR A 255 -14.13 9.47 -19.08
C THR A 255 -13.18 8.61 -18.25
N LYS A 256 -12.11 9.18 -17.67
CA LYS A 256 -11.02 8.48 -16.98
C LYS A 256 -10.33 7.44 -17.86
N LYS A 257 -10.40 7.60 -19.20
CA LYS A 257 -9.83 6.65 -20.17
C LYS A 257 -8.31 6.60 -20.01
N PRO A 258 -7.71 5.40 -19.78
CA PRO A 258 -6.28 5.27 -19.67
C PRO A 258 -5.61 5.36 -21.05
N PHE A 259 -4.31 5.62 -21.06
CA PHE A 259 -3.48 5.32 -22.21
C PHE A 259 -3.30 3.81 -22.34
N LYS A 260 -3.05 3.34 -23.57
CA LYS A 260 -2.69 1.94 -23.81
C LYS A 260 -1.32 1.64 -23.23
N ARG A 261 -1.19 0.49 -22.56
CA ARG A 261 0.05 0.06 -21.91
C ARG A 261 1.23 -0.02 -22.89
N SER A 262 0.97 -0.38 -24.15
CA SER A 262 1.97 -0.44 -25.21
C SER A 262 2.69 0.89 -25.50
N LEU A 263 2.10 2.03 -25.12
CA LEU A 263 2.69 3.35 -25.28
C LEU A 263 3.74 3.69 -24.21
N LYS A 264 3.84 2.90 -23.13
CA LYS A 264 4.84 3.06 -22.05
C LYS A 264 4.95 4.49 -21.53
N ILE A 265 3.80 5.15 -21.32
CA ILE A 265 3.72 6.58 -20.97
C ILE A 265 4.47 6.89 -19.67
N VAL A 266 4.21 6.11 -18.61
CA VAL A 266 4.86 6.37 -17.32
C VAL A 266 6.36 6.10 -17.36
N GLU A 267 6.83 5.14 -18.17
CA GLU A 267 8.25 4.88 -18.37
C GLU A 267 8.93 6.09 -19.02
N SER A 268 8.37 6.59 -20.12
CA SER A 268 8.93 7.74 -20.83
C SER A 268 8.95 9.03 -19.97
N ILE A 269 7.92 9.24 -19.16
CA ILE A 269 7.90 10.35 -18.18
C ILE A 269 8.97 10.14 -17.11
N TRP A 270 9.11 8.90 -16.63
CA TRP A 270 10.09 8.56 -15.60
C TRP A 270 11.52 8.74 -16.13
N ASP A 271 11.82 8.31 -17.36
CA ASP A 271 13.13 8.48 -17.99
C ASP A 271 13.52 9.97 -18.07
N LYS A 272 12.58 10.84 -18.49
CA LYS A 272 12.80 12.30 -18.49
C LYS A 272 13.01 12.89 -17.08
N LEU A 273 12.33 12.37 -16.08
CA LEU A 273 12.56 12.81 -14.69
C LEU A 273 13.90 12.33 -14.18
N PHE A 274 14.30 11.09 -14.52
CA PHE A 274 15.59 10.53 -14.17
C PHE A 274 16.75 11.32 -14.78
N GLU A 275 16.67 11.71 -16.05
CA GLU A 275 17.63 12.59 -16.72
C GLU A 275 17.78 13.96 -16.05
N LYS A 276 16.72 14.43 -15.39
CA LYS A 276 16.72 15.67 -14.58
C LYS A 276 17.14 15.46 -13.12
N GLY A 277 17.61 14.24 -12.74
CA GLY A 277 18.09 13.90 -11.41
C GLY A 277 16.99 13.49 -10.40
N TYR A 278 15.77 13.20 -10.85
CA TYR A 278 14.67 12.81 -9.97
C TYR A 278 14.31 11.34 -10.15
N ILE A 279 14.42 10.56 -9.06
CA ILE A 279 13.98 9.17 -9.01
C ILE A 279 12.59 9.11 -8.40
N THR A 280 11.61 8.65 -9.18
CA THR A 280 10.24 8.40 -8.77
C THR A 280 9.91 6.92 -8.98
N TYR A 281 8.69 6.47 -8.63
CA TYR A 281 8.30 5.09 -8.88
C TYR A 281 7.20 5.02 -9.95
N LYS A 282 7.36 4.08 -10.89
CA LYS A 282 6.40 3.82 -11.98
C LYS A 282 5.35 2.81 -11.53
N SER A 283 4.08 3.17 -11.63
CA SER A 283 2.96 2.26 -11.41
C SER A 283 2.18 2.08 -12.71
N SER A 284 1.84 0.85 -13.05
CA SER A 284 1.08 0.53 -14.26
C SER A 284 0.04 -0.55 -13.99
N GLY A 285 -0.94 -0.68 -14.91
CA GLY A 285 -2.02 -1.65 -14.76
C GLY A 285 -3.12 -1.19 -13.78
N LEU A 286 -3.29 0.13 -13.59
CA LEU A 286 -4.28 0.67 -12.67
C LEU A 286 -5.72 0.46 -13.19
N ALA A 287 -5.89 0.37 -14.50
CA ALA A 287 -7.16 0.18 -15.20
C ALA A 287 -7.17 -1.14 -16.00
N GLY A 288 -7.05 -2.26 -15.32
CA GLY A 288 -6.86 -3.57 -15.96
C GLY A 288 -5.40 -3.77 -16.36
N VAL A 289 -5.13 -4.00 -17.64
CA VAL A 289 -3.76 -4.06 -18.18
C VAL A 289 -3.21 -2.68 -18.51
N ASP A 290 -4.09 -1.71 -18.77
CA ASP A 290 -3.76 -0.32 -19.08
C ASP A 290 -3.73 0.54 -17.80
N GLY A 291 -3.38 1.83 -17.95
CA GLY A 291 -3.36 2.81 -16.87
C GLY A 291 -1.99 2.94 -16.20
N ASP A 292 -1.56 4.16 -16.09
CA ASP A 292 -0.25 4.56 -15.62
C ASP A 292 -0.36 5.57 -14.49
N ALA A 293 0.57 5.53 -13.54
CA ALA A 293 0.71 6.55 -12.51
C ALA A 293 2.16 6.71 -12.07
N LEU A 294 2.49 7.90 -11.63
CA LEU A 294 3.76 8.21 -10.98
C LEU A 294 3.55 8.22 -9.46
N VAL A 295 4.43 7.53 -8.70
CA VAL A 295 4.44 7.61 -7.24
C VAL A 295 5.61 8.48 -6.80
N ILE A 296 5.31 9.42 -5.91
CA ILE A 296 6.23 10.43 -5.37
C ILE A 296 6.37 10.15 -3.88
N ALA A 297 7.58 9.80 -3.44
CA ALA A 297 7.88 9.45 -2.06
C ALA A 297 9.25 10.02 -1.66
N PRO A 298 9.34 11.35 -1.43
CA PRO A 298 10.62 11.99 -1.13
C PRO A 298 11.18 11.55 0.22
N PRO A 299 12.48 11.78 0.50
CA PRO A 299 13.07 11.52 1.80
C PRO A 299 12.45 12.44 2.87
N TYR A 300 12.42 11.98 4.14
CA TYR A 300 11.79 12.75 5.23
C TYR A 300 12.50 14.08 5.53
N ILE A 301 13.77 14.15 5.18
CA ILE A 301 14.60 15.35 5.37
C ILE A 301 14.50 16.37 4.25
N ILE A 302 13.72 16.11 3.19
CA ILE A 302 13.57 17.03 2.04
C ILE A 302 13.26 18.45 2.51
N LYS A 303 13.91 19.44 1.90
CA LYS A 303 13.69 20.87 2.16
C LYS A 303 12.50 21.37 1.37
N GLU A 304 11.99 22.56 1.74
CA GLU A 304 10.79 23.12 1.09
C GLU A 304 11.06 23.57 -0.35
N ASP A 305 12.22 24.17 -0.57
CA ASP A 305 12.68 24.57 -1.91
C ASP A 305 12.89 23.36 -2.82
N GLU A 306 13.44 22.25 -2.28
CA GLU A 306 13.57 21.00 -3.02
C GLU A 306 12.21 20.41 -3.38
N MET A 307 11.21 20.47 -2.48
CA MET A 307 9.83 20.04 -2.78
C MET A 307 9.18 20.88 -3.89
N GLU A 308 9.37 22.21 -3.83
CA GLU A 308 8.87 23.09 -4.89
C GLU A 308 9.54 22.81 -6.23
N MET A 309 10.84 22.61 -6.23
CA MET A 309 11.61 22.29 -7.42
C MET A 309 11.19 20.93 -8.00
N LEU A 310 11.01 19.90 -7.16
CA LEU A 310 10.49 18.60 -7.57
C LEU A 310 9.14 18.74 -8.30
N VAL A 311 8.19 19.46 -7.69
CA VAL A 311 6.85 19.63 -8.28
C VAL A 311 6.88 20.46 -9.57
N LYS A 312 7.69 21.51 -9.64
CA LYS A 312 7.91 22.32 -10.86
C LYS A 312 8.51 21.46 -11.97
N THR A 313 9.49 20.62 -11.65
CA THR A 313 10.14 19.73 -12.63
C THR A 313 9.15 18.69 -13.14
N ILE A 314 8.38 18.04 -12.27
CA ILE A 314 7.34 17.10 -12.70
C ILE A 314 6.34 17.78 -13.64
N LYS A 315 5.86 18.97 -13.28
CA LYS A 315 4.97 19.77 -14.14
C LYS A 315 5.58 20.03 -15.52
N ALA A 316 6.83 20.50 -15.55
CA ALA A 316 7.53 20.83 -16.80
C ALA A 316 7.66 19.59 -17.71
N VAL A 317 8.04 18.43 -17.14
CA VAL A 317 8.14 17.16 -17.86
C VAL A 317 6.78 16.73 -18.44
N PHE A 318 5.70 16.84 -17.65
CA PHE A 318 4.35 16.51 -18.15
C PHE A 318 3.93 17.41 -19.30
N LEU A 319 4.12 18.74 -19.17
CA LEU A 319 3.77 19.70 -20.20
C LEU A 319 4.61 19.51 -21.48
N GLU A 320 5.88 19.18 -21.34
CA GLU A 320 6.76 18.87 -22.48
C GLU A 320 6.35 17.57 -23.18
N PHE A 321 6.02 16.55 -22.41
CA PHE A 321 5.70 15.20 -22.93
C PHE A 321 4.35 15.14 -23.65
N PHE A 322 3.37 15.93 -23.20
CA PHE A 322 2.00 15.94 -23.74
C PHE A 322 1.70 17.11 -24.72
N LYS A 323 2.71 17.83 -25.16
CA LYS A 323 2.59 18.77 -26.29
C LYS A 323 2.37 18.02 -27.60
#